data_3f9b85048e22c70e6e6e7473d2a4690e
#
_entry.id   3f9b85048e22c70e6e6e7473d2a4690e
#
_cell.length_a   1.000
_cell.length_b   1.000
_cell.length_c   1.000
_cell.angle_alpha   90.00
_cell.angle_beta   90.00
_cell.angle_gamma   90.00
#
_symmetry.space_group_name_H-M   'P 1'
#
loop_
_entity.id
_entity.type
_entity.pdbx_description
1 polymer ?
#
loop_
_entity_poly.entity_id
_entity_poly.type
_entity_poly.pdbx_seq_one_letter_code
_entity_poly.pdbx_strand_id
1 'polypeptide(L)'
;HHEERPEAHAALKAAIEQPSLYDDVLAQLARAGFAVPAEVLNRDVSQPYQPSEGVENAWLEVYRDTDRWWALYQLAEKLVDLDDALVTWRHKHVVTVERIIGRRRGTGGTDGVGYLSSTLE
;
A
#
# COMPACT_ATOMS: atom_id res chain seq x y z
N HIS A 1 -14.19 24.27 -6.27
CA HIS A 1 -13.81 23.96 -6.14
C HIS A 1 -12.60 23.63 -6.21
N HIS A 2 -12.17 23.90 -6.71
CA HIS A 2 -11.02 23.52 -6.95
C HIS A 2 -10.08 24.37 -6.41
N GLU A 3 -10.39 25.20 -6.07
CA GLU A 3 -9.61 26.04 -5.65
C GLU A 3 -8.94 25.54 -4.58
N GLU A 4 -8.92 24.67 -4.31
CA GLU A 4 -8.47 24.14 -3.47
C GLU A 4 -7.44 24.03 -3.36
N ARG A 5 -6.82 24.30 -3.80
CA ARG A 5 -6.35 24.02 -3.14
C ARG A 5 -4.95 23.83 -3.12
N PRO A 6 -4.07 24.87 -2.94
CA PRO A 6 -2.65 24.74 -2.78
C PRO A 6 -2.28 23.94 -1.55
N GLU A 7 -2.97 24.15 -0.44
CA GLU A 7 -2.59 23.41 0.74
C GLU A 7 -3.02 21.95 0.67
N ALA A 8 -4.15 21.66 0.04
CA ALA A 8 -4.54 20.27 -0.15
C ALA A 8 -3.58 19.56 -1.07
N HIS A 9 -3.14 20.25 -2.12
CA HIS A 9 -2.20 19.69 -3.06
C HIS A 9 -0.84 19.46 -2.40
N ALA A 10 -0.39 20.41 -1.59
CA ALA A 10 0.87 20.27 -0.89
C ALA A 10 0.83 19.12 0.12
N ALA A 11 -0.31 18.95 0.81
CA ALA A 11 -0.47 17.85 1.76
C ALA A 11 -0.44 16.51 1.05
N LEU A 12 -1.06 16.43 -0.11
CA LEU A 12 -1.05 15.20 -0.89
C LEU A 12 0.36 14.87 -1.36
N LYS A 13 1.08 15.88 -1.86
CA LYS A 13 2.44 15.67 -2.30
C LYS A 13 3.33 15.20 -1.15
N ALA A 14 3.18 15.82 0.03
CA ALA A 14 3.95 15.43 1.18
C ALA A 14 3.64 14.00 1.60
N ALA A 15 2.36 13.60 1.53
CA ALA A 15 1.98 12.24 1.87
C ALA A 15 2.57 11.23 0.90
N ILE A 16 2.63 11.58 -0.38
CA ILE A 16 3.22 10.70 -1.39
C ILE A 16 4.72 10.52 -1.15
N GLU A 17 5.37 11.55 -0.64
CA GLU A 17 6.81 11.51 -0.43
C GLU A 17 7.20 10.90 0.91
N GLN A 18 6.23 10.59 1.77
CA GLN A 18 6.52 9.95 3.04
C GLN A 18 6.79 8.46 2.86
N PRO A 19 7.66 7.88 3.67
CA PRO A 19 7.86 6.44 3.63
C PRO A 19 6.56 5.74 4.00
N SER A 20 6.30 4.63 3.37
CA SER A 20 5.11 3.85 3.69
C SER A 20 5.33 3.07 4.98
N LEU A 21 4.24 2.54 5.52
CA LEU A 21 4.34 1.67 6.69
C LEU A 21 5.26 0.49 6.39
N TYR A 22 5.22 -0.03 5.18
CA TYR A 22 6.06 -1.14 4.82
C TYR A 22 7.54 -0.76 4.82
N ASP A 23 7.86 0.48 4.43
CA ASP A 23 9.25 0.93 4.49
C ASP A 23 9.75 0.93 5.94
N ASP A 24 8.90 1.28 6.89
CA ASP A 24 9.25 1.22 8.31
C ASP A 24 9.50 -0.22 8.74
N VAL A 25 8.69 -1.15 8.24
CA VAL A 25 8.85 -2.56 8.55
C VAL A 25 10.16 -3.09 7.97
N LEU A 26 10.52 -2.67 6.76
CA LEU A 26 11.80 -3.07 6.17
C LEU A 26 12.97 -2.56 6.99
N ALA A 27 12.84 -1.37 7.56
CA ALA A 27 13.88 -0.84 8.45
C ALA A 27 13.99 -1.71 9.69
N GLN A 28 12.89 -2.24 10.20
CA GLN A 28 12.93 -3.14 11.35
C GLN A 28 13.61 -4.45 10.99
N LEU A 29 13.38 -4.97 9.79
CA LEU A 29 14.10 -6.16 9.34
C LEU A 29 15.59 -5.93 9.34
N ALA A 30 16.02 -4.79 8.83
CA ALA A 30 17.43 -4.46 8.79
C ALA A 30 18.02 -4.34 10.19
N ARG A 31 17.26 -3.74 11.11
CA ARG A 31 17.72 -3.60 12.49
C ARG A 31 17.83 -4.94 13.20
N ALA A 32 17.03 -5.89 12.80
CA ALA A 32 17.09 -7.22 13.39
C ALA A 32 18.27 -8.05 12.87
N GLY A 33 19.00 -7.51 11.90
CA GLY A 33 20.20 -8.17 11.39
C GLY A 33 20.04 -8.83 10.04
N PHE A 34 18.87 -8.72 9.41
CA PHE A 34 18.68 -9.31 8.08
C PHE A 34 19.37 -8.45 7.02
N ALA A 35 19.85 -9.12 5.98
CA ALA A 35 20.55 -8.41 4.90
C ALA A 35 19.54 -7.82 3.93
N VAL A 36 19.03 -6.63 4.24
CA VAL A 36 18.11 -5.91 3.38
C VAL A 36 18.94 -5.04 2.45
N PRO A 37 18.78 -5.17 1.12
CA PRO A 37 19.60 -4.39 0.20
C PRO A 37 19.45 -2.90 0.41
N ALA A 38 20.56 -2.18 0.25
CA ALA A 38 20.56 -0.73 0.48
C ALA A 38 19.58 -0.02 -0.45
N GLU A 39 19.46 -0.49 -1.68
CA GLU A 39 18.55 0.15 -2.63
C GLU A 39 17.09 -0.01 -2.22
N VAL A 40 16.78 -1.04 -1.43
CA VAL A 40 15.41 -1.20 -0.91
C VAL A 40 15.17 -0.21 0.22
N LEU A 41 16.14 -0.05 1.11
CA LEU A 41 16.00 0.85 2.24
C LEU A 41 15.99 2.31 1.81
N ASN A 42 16.69 2.62 0.72
CA ASN A 42 16.80 3.99 0.24
C ASN A 42 16.02 4.21 -1.05
N ARG A 43 14.99 3.43 -1.28
CA ARG A 43 14.24 3.56 -2.50
C ARG A 43 13.53 4.90 -2.62
N ASP A 44 13.19 5.26 -3.86
CA ASP A 44 12.38 6.45 -4.12
C ASP A 44 10.96 6.14 -3.70
N VAL A 45 10.53 6.66 -2.56
CA VAL A 45 9.22 6.33 -1.99
C VAL A 45 8.04 6.82 -2.84
N SER A 46 8.31 7.69 -3.82
CA SER A 46 7.25 8.13 -4.72
C SER A 46 6.99 7.12 -5.84
N GLN A 47 7.82 6.08 -5.95
CA GLN A 47 7.67 5.03 -6.95
C GLN A 47 7.12 3.77 -6.30
N PRO A 48 6.46 2.91 -7.09
CA PRO A 48 5.96 1.65 -6.53
C PRO A 48 7.08 0.79 -5.99
N TYR A 49 6.76 0.04 -4.94
CA TYR A 49 7.73 -0.88 -4.36
C TYR A 49 8.06 -1.98 -5.37
N GLN A 50 9.34 -2.29 -5.50
CA GLN A 50 9.80 -3.34 -6.38
C GLN A 50 10.17 -4.57 -5.56
N PRO A 51 9.83 -5.77 -6.04
CA PRO A 51 10.20 -7.00 -5.34
C PRO A 51 11.70 -7.11 -5.17
N SER A 52 12.13 -7.70 -4.06
CA SER A 52 13.53 -7.88 -3.76
C SER A 52 13.75 -9.29 -3.21
N GLU A 53 14.66 -10.03 -3.83
CA GLU A 53 14.95 -11.37 -3.38
C GLU A 53 15.50 -11.39 -1.97
N GLY A 54 16.32 -10.39 -1.62
CA GLY A 54 16.85 -10.30 -0.28
C GLY A 54 15.77 -10.13 0.77
N VAL A 55 14.77 -9.31 0.47
CA VAL A 55 13.64 -9.10 1.38
C VAL A 55 12.80 -10.36 1.48
N GLU A 56 12.56 -11.02 0.35
CA GLU A 56 11.78 -12.26 0.36
C GLU A 56 12.46 -13.33 1.20
N ASN A 57 13.77 -13.44 1.08
CA ASN A 57 14.52 -14.42 1.87
C ASN A 57 14.45 -14.08 3.37
N ALA A 58 14.50 -12.80 3.69
CA ALA A 58 14.38 -12.38 5.09
C ALA A 58 13.04 -12.80 5.68
N TRP A 59 11.96 -12.56 4.93
CA TRP A 59 10.62 -12.96 5.42
C TRP A 59 10.47 -14.46 5.51
N LEU A 60 11.05 -15.21 4.57
CA LEU A 60 11.04 -16.66 4.66
C LEU A 60 11.71 -17.14 5.94
N GLU A 61 12.80 -16.49 6.31
CA GLU A 61 13.49 -16.84 7.53
C GLU A 61 12.62 -16.56 8.75
N VAL A 62 11.93 -15.42 8.77
CA VAL A 62 11.03 -15.08 9.85
C VAL A 62 9.94 -16.14 10.01
N TYR A 63 9.35 -16.58 8.87
CA TYR A 63 8.26 -17.54 8.94
C TYR A 63 8.72 -18.96 9.20
N ARG A 64 10.00 -19.24 9.03
CA ARG A 64 10.54 -20.55 9.35
C ARG A 64 10.77 -20.72 10.85
N ASP A 65 11.00 -19.62 11.56
CA ASP A 65 11.29 -19.67 12.97
C ASP A 65 10.53 -18.54 13.65
N THR A 66 9.22 -18.70 13.76
CA THR A 66 8.36 -17.65 14.27
C THR A 66 8.58 -17.39 15.76
N ASP A 67 9.07 -18.38 16.50
CA ASP A 67 9.36 -18.16 17.91
C ASP A 67 10.53 -17.19 18.07
N ARG A 68 11.58 -17.40 17.29
CA ARG A 68 12.75 -16.54 17.36
C ARG A 68 12.44 -15.13 16.86
N TRP A 69 11.63 -15.03 15.80
CA TRP A 69 11.34 -13.76 15.17
C TRP A 69 9.91 -13.30 15.46
N TRP A 70 9.41 -13.60 16.66
CA TRP A 70 8.01 -13.37 17.01
C TRP A 70 7.51 -11.95 16.71
N ALA A 71 8.29 -10.92 17.11
CA ALA A 71 7.86 -9.55 16.88
C ALA A 71 7.73 -9.22 15.41
N LEU A 72 8.67 -9.69 14.60
CA LEU A 72 8.62 -9.46 13.15
C LEU A 72 7.49 -10.24 12.50
N TYR A 73 7.27 -11.46 12.98
CA TYR A 73 6.16 -12.28 12.50
C TYR A 73 4.82 -11.59 12.76
N GLN A 74 4.63 -11.09 13.97
CA GLN A 74 3.41 -10.39 14.31
C GLN A 74 3.24 -9.13 13.46
N LEU A 75 4.32 -8.42 13.22
CA LEU A 75 4.28 -7.22 12.41
C LEU A 75 3.86 -7.55 10.98
N ALA A 76 4.42 -8.63 10.42
CA ALA A 76 4.05 -9.06 9.08
C ALA A 76 2.58 -9.45 9.01
N GLU A 77 2.08 -10.17 10.02
CA GLU A 77 0.68 -10.58 10.02
C GLU A 77 -0.26 -9.38 10.12
N LYS A 78 0.14 -8.35 10.85
CA LYS A 78 -0.67 -7.15 10.93
C LYS A 78 -0.68 -6.39 9.60
N LEU A 79 0.42 -6.43 8.86
CA LEU A 79 0.45 -5.82 7.53
C LEU A 79 -0.49 -6.54 6.58
N VAL A 80 -0.53 -7.88 6.66
CA VAL A 80 -1.45 -8.66 5.84
C VAL A 80 -2.90 -8.29 6.16
N ASP A 81 -3.22 -8.19 7.45
CA ASP A 81 -4.56 -7.83 7.87
C ASP A 81 -4.95 -6.44 7.38
N LEU A 82 -4.02 -5.50 7.45
CA LEU A 82 -4.28 -4.14 6.99
C LEU A 82 -4.50 -4.12 5.48
N ASP A 83 -3.70 -4.88 4.75
CA ASP A 83 -3.84 -4.96 3.31
C ASP A 83 -5.20 -5.53 2.92
N ASP A 84 -5.63 -6.59 3.61
CA ASP A 84 -6.94 -7.18 3.37
C ASP A 84 -8.06 -6.18 3.65
N ALA A 85 -7.92 -5.41 4.71
CA ALA A 85 -8.92 -4.40 5.06
C ALA A 85 -9.00 -3.32 3.98
N LEU A 86 -7.85 -2.91 3.44
CA LEU A 86 -7.83 -1.91 2.38
C LEU A 86 -8.43 -2.42 1.09
N VAL A 87 -8.17 -3.68 0.74
CA VAL A 87 -8.76 -4.28 -0.45
C VAL A 87 -10.28 -4.33 -0.30
N THR A 88 -10.76 -4.74 0.87
CA THR A 88 -12.19 -4.78 1.14
C THR A 88 -12.81 -3.39 1.03
N TRP A 89 -12.13 -2.39 1.59
CA TRP A 89 -12.62 -1.02 1.53
C TRP A 89 -12.72 -0.53 0.08
N ARG A 90 -11.68 -0.79 -0.72
CA ARG A 90 -11.69 -0.38 -2.11
C ARG A 90 -12.85 -1.01 -2.88
N HIS A 91 -13.09 -2.30 -2.63
CA HIS A 91 -14.17 -2.99 -3.30
C HIS A 91 -15.52 -2.36 -2.97
N LYS A 92 -15.76 -2.11 -1.68
CA LYS A 92 -17.01 -1.47 -1.26
C LYS A 92 -17.14 -0.08 -1.84
N HIS A 93 -16.04 0.64 -1.93
CA HIS A 93 -16.05 1.98 -2.49
C HIS A 93 -16.47 1.96 -3.96
N VAL A 94 -15.89 1.05 -4.73
CA VAL A 94 -16.21 0.93 -6.15
C VAL A 94 -17.68 0.57 -6.32
N VAL A 95 -18.19 -0.39 -5.56
CA VAL A 95 -19.59 -0.78 -5.65
C VAL A 95 -20.52 0.40 -5.34
N THR A 96 -20.17 1.18 -4.32
CA THR A 96 -20.97 2.34 -3.97
C THR A 96 -20.98 3.39 -5.08
N VAL A 97 -19.80 3.64 -5.66
CA VAL A 97 -19.69 4.60 -6.76
C VAL A 97 -20.50 4.13 -7.96
N GLU A 98 -20.46 2.83 -8.24
CA GLU A 98 -21.25 2.28 -9.34
C GLU A 98 -22.72 2.55 -9.15
N ARG A 99 -23.24 2.37 -7.94
CA ARG A 99 -24.64 2.63 -7.67
C ARG A 99 -25.01 4.07 -7.89
N ILE A 100 -24.11 4.98 -7.47
CA ILE A 100 -24.37 6.41 -7.62
C ILE A 100 -24.33 6.80 -9.07
N ILE A 101 -23.29 6.40 -9.80
CA ILE A 101 -23.13 6.79 -11.19
C ILE A 101 -24.17 6.11 -12.07
N GLY A 102 -24.49 4.85 -11.79
CA GLY A 102 -25.47 4.11 -12.56
C GLY A 102 -26.83 4.75 -12.53
N ARG A 103 -27.17 5.40 -11.44
CA ARG A 103 -28.46 6.06 -11.37
C ARG A 103 -28.50 7.29 -12.23
N ARG A 104 -27.34 7.85 -12.50
CA ARG A 104 -27.34 9.05 -13.27
C ARG A 104 -26.99 8.81 -14.67
N ARG A 105 -26.97 7.70 -15.12
CA ARG A 105 -26.66 7.29 -16.34
C ARG A 105 -26.64 8.14 -17.45
N GLY A 106 -26.08 7.80 -18.44
CA GLY A 106 -26.13 8.56 -19.65
C GLY A 106 -25.00 9.52 -19.84
N THR A 107 -24.13 9.71 -18.92
CA THR A 107 -23.13 10.65 -19.16
C THR A 107 -21.87 9.99 -18.77
N GLY A 108 -20.88 9.99 -19.22
CA GLY A 108 -19.57 9.48 -18.97
C GLY A 108 -19.31 8.72 -17.69
N GLY A 109 -20.32 8.49 -16.91
CA GLY A 109 -20.13 7.77 -15.65
C GLY A 109 -19.61 6.36 -15.87
N THR A 110 -19.93 5.77 -16.98
CA THR A 110 -19.47 4.43 -17.29
C THR A 110 -17.96 4.37 -17.37
N ASP A 111 -17.34 5.38 -17.93
CA ASP A 111 -15.89 5.39 -18.04
C ASP A 111 -15.25 5.52 -16.67
N GLY A 112 -15.83 6.33 -15.80
CA GLY A 112 -15.31 6.47 -14.45
C GLY A 112 -15.39 5.16 -13.67
N VAL A 113 -16.52 4.45 -13.82
CA VAL A 113 -16.67 3.18 -13.15
C VAL A 113 -15.67 2.17 -13.69
N GLY A 114 -15.47 2.15 -15.00
CA GLY A 114 -14.49 1.26 -15.60
C GLY A 114 -13.09 1.50 -15.07
N TYR A 115 -12.71 2.77 -14.93
CA TYR A 115 -11.41 3.12 -14.43
C TYR A 115 -11.24 2.62 -12.97
N LEU A 116 -12.24 2.88 -12.12
CA LEU A 116 -12.17 2.44 -10.73
C LEU A 116 -12.10 0.94 -10.61
N SER A 117 -12.86 0.23 -11.42
CA SER A 117 -12.83 -1.23 -11.39
C SER A 117 -11.46 -1.76 -11.79
N SER A 118 -10.82 -1.15 -12.77
CA SER A 118 -9.53 -1.62 -13.23
C SER A 118 -8.44 -1.40 -12.17
N THR A 119 -8.60 -0.42 -11.29
CA THR A 119 -7.60 -0.20 -10.27
C THR A 119 -7.64 -1.25 -9.16
N LEU A 120 -8.70 -2.06 -9.12
CA LEU A 120 -8.78 -3.12 -8.12
C LEU A 120 -8.08 -4.39 -8.57
N GLU A 121 -7.71 -4.44 -9.82
CA GLU A 121 -7.02 -5.59 -10.36
C GLU A 121 -5.53 -5.40 -10.35
#